data_3b109ec0b1ac9bd0f66b4abdfac24546
#
_entry.id   3b109ec0b1ac9bd0f66b4abdfac24546
#
_cell.length_a   1.000
_cell.length_b   1.000
_cell.length_c   1.000
_cell.angle_alpha   90.00
_cell.angle_beta   90.00
_cell.angle_gamma   90.00
#
_symmetry.space_group_name_H-M   'P 1'
#
loop_
_entity.id
_entity.type
_entity.pdbx_description
1 polymer ?
#
loop_
_entity_poly.entity_id
_entity_poly.type
_entity_poly.pdbx_seq_one_letter_code
_entity_poly.pdbx_strand_id
1 'polypeptide(L)'
;MNLRVFTSESASLRERVIEYLSLERNVAIASAAVFILGFGEELWKKFLPKYLEALGASTPIIGLFGTAENLFDALYQYPGGWIADRVGRRRAFLIFITLASAGYLVYLLSPSWPFLFLALALVMSWQSMASPAIFAVIGDSLPRERRAMGFTVQSILKRVPIVIAPIIGGVLIASLGIVSGVRIGLLITLGLAAVTIALVLNLNVKISPAQVTNVLGVWRSFHSALKRLLISDIIIRTCEGMTGVLTILYVTNVAGFSIARYGTLIAVQMVTSILVYIPAGKIADRIGRKPFVIATFVNFALFPLAIVFASNFALIVLAFVIGGLREIGEPARKAMIVDFAKDNVRARSVGLYYLVRSLSITPAAVVGGLLWKITPEVPFIAAGIIGMLGTIVFAITVEERYAS
;
A
#
# COMPACT_ATOMS: atom_id res chain seq x y z
N MET A 1 16.26 1.02 -34.67
CA MET A 1 15.24 0.49 -33.77
C MET A 1 13.91 1.09 -34.18
N ASN A 2 13.21 0.40 -35.11
CA ASN A 2 12.03 0.93 -35.78
C ASN A 2 10.81 0.80 -34.86
N LEU A 3 10.33 1.92 -34.31
CA LEU A 3 8.99 2.05 -33.75
C LEU A 3 7.97 2.03 -34.90
N ARG A 4 7.51 0.85 -35.31
CA ARG A 4 6.28 0.76 -36.12
C ARG A 4 5.11 1.07 -35.17
N VAL A 5 4.72 2.32 -35.18
CA VAL A 5 3.42 2.80 -34.70
C VAL A 5 2.40 2.26 -35.71
N PHE A 6 1.71 1.19 -35.37
CA PHE A 6 0.54 0.71 -36.13
C PHE A 6 -0.61 1.68 -35.83
N THR A 7 -0.70 2.76 -36.59
CA THR A 7 -1.89 3.58 -36.66
C THR A 7 -2.71 3.10 -37.86
N SER A 8 -3.83 2.39 -37.62
CA SER A 8 -4.87 2.35 -38.60
C SER A 8 -5.43 3.78 -38.71
N GLU A 9 -5.36 4.41 -39.89
CA GLU A 9 -5.85 5.76 -40.12
C GLU A 9 -7.34 5.98 -39.82
N SER A 10 -8.10 4.91 -39.58
CA SER A 10 -9.54 4.92 -39.29
C SER A 10 -9.92 4.78 -37.80
N ALA A 11 -8.94 4.59 -36.87
CA ALA A 11 -9.27 4.41 -35.46
C ALA A 11 -9.72 5.73 -34.80
N SER A 12 -10.86 5.70 -34.11
CA SER A 12 -11.37 6.84 -33.32
C SER A 12 -10.36 7.26 -32.26
N LEU A 13 -10.41 8.54 -31.84
CA LEU A 13 -9.55 9.05 -30.75
C LEU A 13 -9.67 8.17 -29.49
N ARG A 14 -10.88 7.69 -29.21
CA ARG A 14 -11.18 6.77 -28.10
C ARG A 14 -10.40 5.44 -28.22
N GLU A 15 -10.38 4.84 -29.40
CA GLU A 15 -9.67 3.58 -29.67
C GLU A 15 -8.16 3.77 -29.53
N ARG A 16 -7.62 4.87 -30.04
CA ARG A 16 -6.18 5.23 -29.90
C ARG A 16 -5.80 5.41 -28.43
N VAL A 17 -6.64 6.08 -27.62
CA VAL A 17 -6.41 6.27 -26.19
C VAL A 17 -6.48 4.93 -25.45
N ILE A 18 -7.46 4.08 -25.74
CA ILE A 18 -7.61 2.74 -25.14
C ILE A 18 -6.40 1.86 -25.47
N GLU A 19 -5.96 1.89 -26.73
CA GLU A 19 -4.80 1.13 -27.18
C GLU A 19 -3.50 1.66 -26.53
N TYR A 20 -3.29 2.97 -26.51
CA TYR A 20 -2.12 3.60 -25.89
C TYR A 20 -2.01 3.31 -24.40
N LEU A 21 -3.13 3.36 -23.68
CA LEU A 21 -3.19 3.07 -22.25
C LEU A 21 -3.25 1.57 -21.94
N SER A 22 -3.22 0.70 -22.95
CA SER A 22 -3.31 -0.77 -22.78
C SER A 22 -4.54 -1.21 -21.98
N LEU A 23 -5.66 -0.49 -22.13
CA LEU A 23 -6.94 -0.73 -21.46
C LEU A 23 -7.76 -1.78 -22.21
N GLU A 24 -7.18 -2.98 -22.41
CA GLU A 24 -7.98 -4.12 -22.86
C GLU A 24 -9.10 -4.42 -21.88
N ARG A 25 -10.20 -4.99 -22.34
CA ARG A 25 -11.44 -5.19 -21.57
C ARG A 25 -11.21 -5.78 -20.18
N ASN A 26 -10.39 -6.81 -20.05
CA ASN A 26 -10.12 -7.46 -18.78
C ASN A 26 -9.28 -6.57 -17.84
N VAL A 27 -8.28 -5.87 -18.39
CA VAL A 27 -7.45 -4.92 -17.64
C VAL A 27 -8.30 -3.73 -17.17
N ALA A 28 -9.17 -3.22 -18.03
CA ALA A 28 -10.10 -2.13 -17.69
C ALA A 28 -11.05 -2.54 -16.56
N ILE A 29 -11.65 -3.74 -16.62
CA ILE A 29 -12.53 -4.27 -15.57
C ILE A 29 -11.76 -4.42 -14.25
N ALA A 30 -10.58 -5.04 -14.25
CA ALA A 30 -9.78 -5.24 -13.05
C ALA A 30 -9.33 -3.89 -12.44
N SER A 31 -8.91 -2.94 -13.27
CA SER A 31 -8.52 -1.60 -12.84
C SER A 31 -9.69 -0.79 -12.30
N ALA A 32 -10.86 -0.87 -12.94
CA ALA A 32 -12.08 -0.23 -12.46
C ALA A 32 -12.55 -0.83 -11.12
N ALA A 33 -12.44 -2.15 -10.94
CA ALA A 33 -12.75 -2.82 -9.67
C ALA A 33 -11.86 -2.28 -8.54
N VAL A 34 -10.54 -2.17 -8.78
CA VAL A 34 -9.59 -1.61 -7.80
C VAL A 34 -9.90 -0.14 -7.48
N PHE A 35 -10.25 0.65 -8.50
CA PHE A 35 -10.58 2.06 -8.34
C PHE A 35 -11.87 2.24 -7.51
N ILE A 36 -12.96 1.56 -7.93
CA ILE A 36 -14.29 1.74 -7.33
C ILE A 36 -14.29 1.27 -5.87
N LEU A 37 -13.80 0.05 -5.62
CA LEU A 37 -13.79 -0.49 -4.28
C LEU A 37 -12.76 0.21 -3.39
N GLY A 38 -11.59 0.54 -3.97
CA GLY A 38 -10.56 1.33 -3.28
C GLY A 38 -11.05 2.72 -2.88
N PHE A 39 -11.90 3.38 -3.71
CA PHE A 39 -12.50 4.66 -3.34
C PHE A 39 -13.42 4.53 -2.13
N GLY A 40 -14.26 3.49 -2.09
CA GLY A 40 -15.10 3.20 -0.93
C GLY A 40 -14.28 2.95 0.34
N GLU A 41 -13.24 2.11 0.25
CA GLU A 41 -12.37 1.81 1.39
C GLU A 41 -11.63 3.03 1.92
N GLU A 42 -11.09 3.89 1.07
CA GLU A 42 -10.32 5.05 1.51
C GLU A 42 -11.19 6.16 2.17
N LEU A 43 -12.53 6.11 2.06
CA LEU A 43 -13.42 6.99 2.80
C LEU A 43 -13.31 6.85 4.32
N TRP A 44 -13.02 5.63 4.80
CA TRP A 44 -13.02 5.31 6.24
C TRP A 44 -11.71 4.67 6.72
N LYS A 45 -10.95 4.00 5.86
CA LYS A 45 -9.77 3.20 6.24
C LYS A 45 -8.75 4.00 7.05
N LYS A 46 -8.43 5.23 6.62
CA LYS A 46 -7.46 6.10 7.29
C LYS A 46 -7.94 6.61 8.67
N PHE A 47 -9.23 6.51 8.93
CA PHE A 47 -9.86 6.92 10.18
C PHE A 47 -10.17 5.75 11.11
N LEU A 48 -9.86 4.51 10.70
CA LEU A 48 -10.16 3.29 11.44
C LEU A 48 -9.52 3.26 12.85
N PRO A 49 -8.29 3.78 13.08
CA PRO A 49 -7.76 3.89 14.44
C PRO A 49 -8.62 4.78 15.36
N LYS A 50 -9.19 5.86 14.82
CA LYS A 50 -10.14 6.72 15.56
C LYS A 50 -11.48 6.03 15.80
N TYR A 51 -11.94 5.20 14.87
CA TYR A 51 -13.14 4.40 15.04
C TYR A 51 -12.96 3.34 16.13
N LEU A 52 -11.79 2.66 16.16
CA LEU A 52 -11.40 1.75 17.24
C LEU A 52 -11.42 2.45 18.60
N GLU A 53 -10.81 3.64 18.70
CA GLU A 53 -10.80 4.46 19.91
C GLU A 53 -12.22 4.82 20.35
N ALA A 54 -13.10 5.26 19.42
CA ALA A 54 -14.49 5.60 19.71
C ALA A 54 -15.33 4.39 20.17
N LEU A 55 -14.93 3.16 19.80
CA LEU A 55 -15.52 1.91 20.27
C LEU A 55 -14.87 1.36 21.54
N GLY A 56 -14.02 2.16 22.22
CA GLY A 56 -13.42 1.82 23.51
C GLY A 56 -12.09 1.07 23.44
N ALA A 57 -11.42 1.01 22.27
CA ALA A 57 -10.09 0.43 22.18
C ALA A 57 -9.03 1.36 22.78
N SER A 58 -8.16 0.82 23.63
CA SER A 58 -6.97 1.53 24.11
C SER A 58 -5.89 1.61 23.02
N THR A 59 -4.95 2.55 23.14
CA THR A 59 -3.87 2.73 22.14
C THR A 59 -3.04 1.46 21.90
N PRO A 60 -2.69 0.63 22.90
CA PRO A 60 -2.05 -0.66 22.63
C PRO A 60 -2.91 -1.63 21.81
N ILE A 61 -4.24 -1.63 21.99
CA ILE A 61 -5.18 -2.43 21.18
C ILE A 61 -5.18 -1.92 19.74
N ILE A 62 -5.14 -0.60 19.54
CA ILE A 62 -5.01 0.01 18.20
C ILE A 62 -3.68 -0.39 17.55
N GLY A 63 -2.59 -0.41 18.31
CA GLY A 63 -1.30 -0.94 17.87
C GLY A 63 -1.37 -2.42 17.49
N LEU A 64 -2.04 -3.23 18.31
CA LEU A 64 -2.28 -4.66 18.02
C LEU A 64 -3.10 -4.85 16.74
N PHE A 65 -4.10 -3.98 16.51
CA PHE A 65 -4.89 -3.99 15.28
C PHE A 65 -4.01 -3.72 14.04
N GLY A 66 -3.13 -2.73 14.08
CA GLY A 66 -2.15 -2.48 13.01
C GLY A 66 -1.17 -3.65 12.81
N THR A 67 -0.78 -4.32 13.91
CA THR A 67 0.01 -5.56 13.85
C THR A 67 -0.75 -6.67 13.12
N ALA A 68 -2.03 -6.87 13.44
CA ALA A 68 -2.88 -7.86 12.79
C ALA A 68 -3.08 -7.53 11.30
N GLU A 69 -3.26 -6.25 10.94
CA GLU A 69 -3.33 -5.79 9.55
C GLU A 69 -2.07 -6.19 8.77
N ASN A 70 -0.89 -5.89 9.28
CA ASN A 70 0.38 -6.25 8.65
C ASN A 70 0.57 -7.77 8.53
N LEU A 71 0.14 -8.52 9.54
CA LEU A 71 0.22 -9.98 9.54
C LEU A 71 -0.70 -10.59 8.47
N PHE A 72 -1.96 -10.15 8.40
CA PHE A 72 -2.88 -10.60 7.37
C PHE A 72 -2.42 -10.21 5.98
N ASP A 73 -1.86 -8.99 5.79
CA ASP A 73 -1.29 -8.59 4.51
C ASP A 73 -0.18 -9.54 4.06
N ALA A 74 0.74 -9.89 4.95
CA ALA A 74 1.82 -10.82 4.66
C ALA A 74 1.31 -12.24 4.34
N LEU A 75 0.40 -12.76 5.15
CA LEU A 75 -0.08 -14.14 5.05
C LEU A 75 -1.05 -14.36 3.88
N TYR A 76 -1.84 -13.36 3.50
CA TYR A 76 -2.92 -13.50 2.53
C TYR A 76 -2.47 -13.41 1.07
N GLN A 77 -1.31 -12.81 0.79
CA GLN A 77 -0.81 -12.69 -0.58
C GLN A 77 -0.59 -14.05 -1.24
N TYR A 78 -0.01 -15.02 -0.54
CA TYR A 78 0.24 -16.35 -1.10
C TYR A 78 -1.06 -17.16 -1.33
N PRO A 79 -1.98 -17.33 -0.34
CA PRO A 79 -3.27 -17.96 -0.56
C PRO A 79 -4.10 -17.29 -1.65
N GLY A 80 -4.04 -15.94 -1.75
CA GLY A 80 -4.76 -15.18 -2.77
C GLY A 80 -4.33 -15.57 -4.19
N GLY A 81 -3.03 -15.62 -4.44
CA GLY A 81 -2.48 -16.11 -5.71
C GLY A 81 -2.88 -17.55 -6.00
N TRP A 82 -2.74 -18.45 -5.02
CA TRP A 82 -3.07 -19.87 -5.16
C TRP A 82 -4.56 -20.09 -5.47
N ILE A 83 -5.47 -19.40 -4.77
CA ILE A 83 -6.91 -19.47 -5.05
C ILE A 83 -7.18 -18.97 -6.46
N ALA A 84 -6.62 -17.82 -6.86
CA ALA A 84 -6.83 -17.25 -8.19
C ALA A 84 -6.34 -18.15 -9.33
N ASP A 85 -5.23 -18.89 -9.10
CA ASP A 85 -4.71 -19.86 -10.06
C ASP A 85 -5.58 -21.13 -10.15
N ARG A 86 -6.18 -21.56 -9.02
CA ARG A 86 -6.95 -22.81 -8.97
C ARG A 86 -8.40 -22.65 -9.42
N VAL A 87 -9.08 -21.58 -8.99
CA VAL A 87 -10.53 -21.38 -9.31
C VAL A 87 -10.75 -20.47 -10.51
N GLY A 88 -9.69 -19.82 -11.00
CA GLY A 88 -9.74 -18.83 -12.07
C GLY A 88 -9.96 -17.40 -11.57
N ARG A 89 -9.43 -16.40 -12.28
CA ARG A 89 -9.37 -14.98 -11.89
C ARG A 89 -10.75 -14.42 -11.53
N ARG A 90 -11.77 -14.65 -12.36
CA ARG A 90 -13.14 -14.16 -12.13
C ARG A 90 -13.74 -14.67 -10.82
N ARG A 91 -13.68 -15.99 -10.59
CA ARG A 91 -14.25 -16.59 -9.38
C ARG A 91 -13.48 -16.14 -8.12
N ALA A 92 -12.15 -16.05 -8.21
CA ALA A 92 -11.32 -15.56 -7.12
C ALA A 92 -11.71 -14.13 -6.72
N PHE A 93 -11.84 -13.20 -7.67
CA PHE A 93 -12.30 -11.84 -7.38
C PHE A 93 -13.67 -11.81 -6.72
N LEU A 94 -14.63 -12.61 -7.23
CA LEU A 94 -15.96 -12.68 -6.62
C LEU A 94 -15.89 -13.17 -5.17
N ILE A 95 -15.10 -14.21 -4.89
CA ILE A 95 -14.87 -14.72 -3.53
C ILE A 95 -14.27 -13.62 -2.65
N PHE A 96 -13.22 -12.95 -3.11
CA PHE A 96 -12.51 -11.94 -2.31
C PHE A 96 -13.39 -10.72 -2.03
N ILE A 97 -14.15 -10.23 -3.02
CA ILE A 97 -15.07 -9.10 -2.82
C ILE A 97 -16.22 -9.48 -1.89
N THR A 98 -16.77 -10.69 -2.01
CA THR A 98 -17.85 -11.16 -1.14
C THR A 98 -17.40 -11.31 0.30
N LEU A 99 -16.21 -11.89 0.54
CA LEU A 99 -15.60 -11.97 1.88
C LEU A 99 -15.34 -10.59 2.46
N ALA A 100 -14.77 -9.68 1.66
CA ALA A 100 -14.54 -8.30 2.10
C ALA A 100 -15.85 -7.57 2.41
N SER A 101 -16.90 -7.78 1.60
CA SER A 101 -18.23 -7.21 1.85
C SER A 101 -18.83 -7.72 3.16
N ALA A 102 -18.66 -9.00 3.49
CA ALA A 102 -19.02 -9.53 4.80
C ALA A 102 -18.22 -8.83 5.92
N GLY A 103 -16.94 -8.57 5.70
CA GLY A 103 -16.10 -7.80 6.62
C GLY A 103 -16.57 -6.35 6.80
N TYR A 104 -16.94 -5.65 5.73
CA TYR A 104 -17.52 -4.30 5.82
C TYR A 104 -18.83 -4.30 6.60
N LEU A 105 -19.66 -5.33 6.42
CA LEU A 105 -20.90 -5.49 7.19
C LEU A 105 -20.60 -5.72 8.69
N VAL A 106 -19.60 -6.54 9.03
CA VAL A 106 -19.16 -6.72 10.41
C VAL A 106 -18.64 -5.39 10.99
N TYR A 107 -17.81 -4.61 10.26
CA TYR A 107 -17.38 -3.28 10.70
C TYR A 107 -18.57 -2.35 10.96
N LEU A 108 -19.55 -2.34 10.03
CA LEU A 108 -20.76 -1.48 10.12
C LEU A 108 -21.59 -1.79 11.36
N LEU A 109 -21.79 -3.07 11.67
CA LEU A 109 -22.67 -3.55 12.74
C LEU A 109 -21.95 -3.69 14.09
N SER A 110 -20.62 -3.54 14.11
CA SER A 110 -19.83 -3.74 15.33
C SER A 110 -20.26 -2.82 16.47
N PRO A 111 -20.65 -3.40 17.64
CA PRO A 111 -20.98 -2.61 18.82
C PRO A 111 -19.74 -2.22 19.64
N SER A 112 -18.60 -2.93 19.45
CA SER A 112 -17.36 -2.74 20.20
C SER A 112 -16.14 -3.20 19.39
N TRP A 113 -14.96 -2.75 19.79
CA TRP A 113 -13.69 -2.94 19.06
C TRP A 113 -13.29 -4.41 18.79
N PRO A 114 -13.58 -5.46 19.60
CA PRO A 114 -13.12 -6.82 19.31
C PRO A 114 -13.64 -7.37 17.98
N PHE A 115 -14.87 -7.03 17.61
CA PHE A 115 -15.45 -7.45 16.33
C PHE A 115 -14.69 -6.89 15.11
N LEU A 116 -13.95 -5.78 15.29
CA LEU A 116 -13.18 -5.20 14.21
C LEU A 116 -11.98 -6.07 13.80
N PHE A 117 -11.45 -6.91 14.68
CA PHE A 117 -10.40 -7.89 14.33
C PHE A 117 -10.96 -9.00 13.42
N LEU A 118 -12.18 -9.47 13.68
CA LEU A 118 -12.85 -10.42 12.80
C LEU A 118 -13.13 -9.78 11.42
N ALA A 119 -13.64 -8.56 11.42
CA ALA A 119 -13.89 -7.79 10.22
C ALA A 119 -12.61 -7.57 9.42
N LEU A 120 -11.49 -7.24 10.07
CA LEU A 120 -10.17 -7.08 9.45
C LEU A 120 -9.76 -8.34 8.67
N ALA A 121 -9.86 -9.52 9.29
CA ALA A 121 -9.53 -10.78 8.62
C ALA A 121 -10.34 -10.98 7.33
N LEU A 122 -11.62 -10.59 7.32
CA LEU A 122 -12.47 -10.70 6.13
C LEU A 122 -12.14 -9.62 5.09
N VAL A 123 -11.95 -8.37 5.50
CA VAL A 123 -11.64 -7.24 4.60
C VAL A 123 -10.31 -7.44 3.88
N MET A 124 -9.29 -7.96 4.57
CA MET A 124 -7.98 -8.23 3.98
C MET A 124 -8.02 -9.23 2.82
N SER A 125 -9.12 -10.00 2.66
CA SER A 125 -9.31 -10.86 1.49
C SER A 125 -9.29 -10.08 0.17
N TRP A 126 -9.87 -8.88 0.12
CA TRP A 126 -9.77 -8.02 -1.05
C TRP A 126 -8.44 -7.28 -1.12
N GLN A 127 -8.02 -6.66 -0.03
CA GLN A 127 -6.85 -5.79 -0.02
C GLN A 127 -5.55 -6.54 -0.36
N SER A 128 -5.38 -7.76 0.15
CA SER A 128 -4.14 -8.52 0.03
C SER A 128 -4.24 -9.71 -0.91
N MET A 129 -5.32 -10.51 -0.85
CA MET A 129 -5.47 -11.68 -1.72
C MET A 129 -5.75 -11.30 -3.19
N ALA A 130 -6.46 -10.18 -3.45
CA ALA A 130 -6.74 -9.76 -4.81
C ALA A 130 -5.50 -9.21 -5.54
N SER A 131 -4.51 -8.71 -4.83
CA SER A 131 -3.33 -8.07 -5.44
C SER A 131 -2.57 -8.99 -6.43
N PRO A 132 -2.19 -10.23 -6.09
CA PRO A 132 -1.55 -11.15 -7.04
C PRO A 132 -2.46 -11.48 -8.23
N ALA A 133 -3.77 -11.61 -8.00
CA ALA A 133 -4.73 -11.90 -9.06
C ALA A 133 -4.87 -10.74 -10.06
N ILE A 134 -4.81 -9.48 -9.59
CA ILE A 134 -4.81 -8.28 -10.45
C ILE A 134 -3.57 -8.28 -11.35
N PHE A 135 -2.38 -8.54 -10.77
CA PHE A 135 -1.15 -8.62 -11.56
C PHE A 135 -1.21 -9.73 -12.60
N ALA A 136 -1.81 -10.88 -12.26
CA ALA A 136 -1.99 -11.97 -13.20
C ALA A 136 -2.97 -11.60 -14.34
N VAL A 137 -4.07 -10.90 -14.06
CA VAL A 137 -4.99 -10.41 -15.12
C VAL A 137 -4.25 -9.53 -16.12
N ILE A 138 -3.41 -8.60 -15.65
CA ILE A 138 -2.61 -7.74 -16.54
C ILE A 138 -1.62 -8.58 -17.35
N GLY A 139 -0.92 -9.53 -16.70
CA GLY A 139 0.03 -10.42 -17.35
C GLY A 139 -0.59 -11.37 -18.37
N ASP A 140 -1.79 -11.88 -18.08
CA ASP A 140 -2.51 -12.83 -18.92
C ASP A 140 -3.27 -12.14 -20.10
N SER A 141 -3.62 -10.85 -19.93
CA SER A 141 -4.41 -10.10 -20.93
C SER A 141 -3.56 -9.25 -21.88
N LEU A 142 -2.34 -8.85 -21.48
CA LEU A 142 -1.51 -7.95 -22.28
C LEU A 142 -0.26 -8.64 -22.85
N PRO A 143 0.14 -8.34 -24.12
CA PRO A 143 1.42 -8.74 -24.66
C PRO A 143 2.56 -8.10 -23.85
N ARG A 144 3.74 -8.71 -23.89
CA ARG A 144 4.90 -8.32 -23.04
C ARG A 144 5.25 -6.84 -23.16
N GLU A 145 5.18 -6.29 -24.37
CA GLU A 145 5.53 -4.92 -24.71
C GLU A 145 4.60 -3.88 -24.06
N ARG A 146 3.35 -4.28 -23.73
CA ARG A 146 2.31 -3.38 -23.19
C ARG A 146 2.09 -3.57 -21.67
N ARG A 147 2.66 -4.60 -21.05
CA ARG A 147 2.45 -4.90 -19.61
C ARG A 147 2.90 -3.76 -18.72
N ALA A 148 4.04 -3.13 -19.03
CA ALA A 148 4.54 -1.99 -18.24
C ALA A 148 3.52 -0.85 -18.20
N MET A 149 2.90 -0.50 -19.32
CA MET A 149 1.85 0.51 -19.39
C MET A 149 0.60 0.08 -18.59
N GLY A 150 0.17 -1.17 -18.71
CA GLY A 150 -0.96 -1.71 -17.93
C GLY A 150 -0.73 -1.59 -16.42
N PHE A 151 0.46 -1.93 -15.93
CA PHE A 151 0.83 -1.75 -14.51
C PHE A 151 0.90 -0.28 -14.10
N THR A 152 1.39 0.60 -14.99
CA THR A 152 1.44 2.04 -14.72
C THR A 152 0.05 2.62 -14.55
N VAL A 153 -0.86 2.32 -15.48
CA VAL A 153 -2.27 2.78 -15.42
C VAL A 153 -2.95 2.25 -14.15
N GLN A 154 -2.80 0.96 -13.85
CA GLN A 154 -3.35 0.37 -12.63
C GLN A 154 -2.80 1.05 -11.37
N SER A 155 -1.50 1.36 -11.34
CA SER A 155 -0.86 2.05 -10.19
C SER A 155 -1.39 3.48 -10.01
N ILE A 156 -1.63 4.21 -11.09
CA ILE A 156 -2.22 5.56 -11.06
C ILE A 156 -3.67 5.48 -10.57
N LEU A 157 -4.47 4.58 -11.16
CA LEU A 157 -5.88 4.41 -10.78
C LEU A 157 -6.04 3.99 -9.31
N LYS A 158 -5.12 3.21 -8.77
CA LYS A 158 -5.09 2.88 -7.33
C LYS A 158 -4.80 4.09 -6.45
N ARG A 159 -4.01 5.06 -6.91
CA ARG A 159 -3.59 6.23 -6.11
C ARG A 159 -4.63 7.36 -6.09
N VAL A 160 -5.45 7.51 -7.12
CA VAL A 160 -6.47 8.56 -7.20
C VAL A 160 -7.48 8.48 -6.03
N PRO A 161 -8.07 7.33 -5.70
CA PRO A 161 -8.89 7.18 -4.49
C PRO A 161 -8.20 7.64 -3.21
N ILE A 162 -6.93 7.31 -3.03
CA ILE A 162 -6.16 7.66 -1.82
C ILE A 162 -5.96 9.18 -1.68
N VAL A 163 -6.02 9.94 -2.78
CA VAL A 163 -5.97 11.43 -2.73
C VAL A 163 -7.34 12.02 -2.34
N ILE A 164 -8.40 11.54 -2.98
CA ILE A 164 -9.71 12.20 -2.94
C ILE A 164 -10.56 11.70 -1.78
N ALA A 165 -10.65 10.39 -1.60
CA ALA A 165 -11.59 9.78 -0.65
C ALA A 165 -11.33 10.16 0.82
N PRO A 166 -10.08 10.27 1.33
CA PRO A 166 -9.86 10.70 2.71
C PRO A 166 -10.30 12.14 3.00
N ILE A 167 -10.29 13.03 2.00
CA ILE A 167 -10.83 14.39 2.16
C ILE A 167 -12.34 14.31 2.38
N ILE A 168 -13.04 13.57 1.51
CA ILE A 168 -14.50 13.39 1.60
C ILE A 168 -14.85 12.66 2.91
N GLY A 169 -14.15 11.58 3.24
CA GLY A 169 -14.33 10.83 4.48
C GLY A 169 -14.09 11.68 5.73
N GLY A 170 -13.04 12.51 5.73
CA GLY A 170 -12.73 13.42 6.81
C GLY A 170 -13.81 14.47 7.04
N VAL A 171 -14.37 15.05 5.97
CA VAL A 171 -15.51 15.99 6.04
C VAL A 171 -16.78 15.27 6.54
N LEU A 172 -17.07 14.08 6.01
CA LEU A 172 -18.21 13.27 6.42
C LEU A 172 -18.15 12.93 7.93
N ILE A 173 -16.99 12.50 8.41
CA ILE A 173 -16.77 12.17 9.81
C ILE A 173 -16.83 13.41 10.69
N ALA A 174 -16.29 14.54 10.24
CA ALA A 174 -16.33 15.79 11.00
C ALA A 174 -17.77 16.33 11.17
N SER A 175 -18.64 16.11 10.17
CA SER A 175 -20.04 16.57 10.21
C SER A 175 -20.98 15.65 10.99
N LEU A 176 -20.75 14.33 10.97
CA LEU A 176 -21.67 13.31 11.53
C LEU A 176 -21.13 12.62 12.78
N GLY A 177 -19.90 12.92 13.18
CA GLY A 177 -19.18 12.20 14.22
C GLY A 177 -18.49 10.93 13.70
N ILE A 178 -17.51 10.45 14.48
CA ILE A 178 -16.61 9.37 14.04
C ILE A 178 -17.36 8.06 13.73
N VAL A 179 -18.26 7.64 14.62
CA VAL A 179 -18.96 6.35 14.47
C VAL A 179 -19.94 6.41 13.29
N SER A 180 -20.78 7.44 13.22
CA SER A 180 -21.77 7.59 12.15
C SER A 180 -21.11 7.84 10.79
N GLY A 181 -20.08 8.69 10.75
CA GLY A 181 -19.35 9.01 9.52
C GLY A 181 -18.64 7.79 8.92
N VAL A 182 -17.97 6.98 9.77
CA VAL A 182 -17.35 5.73 9.32
C VAL A 182 -18.40 4.73 8.83
N ARG A 183 -19.52 4.58 9.55
CA ARG A 183 -20.63 3.68 9.16
C ARG A 183 -21.25 4.08 7.82
N ILE A 184 -21.41 5.37 7.55
CA ILE A 184 -21.89 5.84 6.23
C ILE A 184 -20.85 5.54 5.15
N GLY A 185 -19.55 5.77 5.42
CA GLY A 185 -18.48 5.36 4.52
C GLY A 185 -18.51 3.86 4.19
N LEU A 186 -18.78 3.01 5.19
CA LEU A 186 -18.95 1.55 5.00
C LEU A 186 -20.19 1.20 4.18
N LEU A 187 -21.32 1.90 4.38
CA LEU A 187 -22.53 1.73 3.54
C LEU A 187 -22.27 2.09 2.07
N ILE A 188 -21.57 3.21 1.83
CA ILE A 188 -21.14 3.59 0.47
C ILE A 188 -20.25 2.51 -0.10
N THR A 189 -19.29 1.97 0.67
CA THR A 189 -18.37 0.89 0.25
C THR A 189 -19.13 -0.37 -0.11
N LEU A 190 -20.15 -0.76 0.64
CA LEU A 190 -21.01 -1.91 0.33
C LEU A 190 -21.78 -1.70 -0.99
N GLY A 191 -22.30 -0.49 -1.23
CA GLY A 191 -22.92 -0.15 -2.51
C GLY A 191 -21.95 -0.24 -3.68
N LEU A 192 -20.72 0.28 -3.50
CA LEU A 192 -19.65 0.21 -4.50
C LEU A 192 -19.15 -1.24 -4.70
N ALA A 193 -19.16 -2.08 -3.65
CA ALA A 193 -18.84 -3.49 -3.76
C ALA A 193 -19.86 -4.24 -4.64
N ALA A 194 -21.15 -3.94 -4.51
CA ALA A 194 -22.18 -4.51 -5.38
C ALA A 194 -21.94 -4.12 -6.86
N VAL A 195 -21.62 -2.85 -7.14
CA VAL A 195 -21.24 -2.39 -8.48
C VAL A 195 -19.99 -3.13 -8.97
N THR A 196 -18.98 -3.30 -8.12
CA THR A 196 -17.74 -3.99 -8.44
C THR A 196 -18.00 -5.48 -8.75
N ILE A 197 -18.87 -6.16 -8.00
CA ILE A 197 -19.30 -7.53 -8.30
C ILE A 197 -19.93 -7.60 -9.68
N ALA A 198 -20.86 -6.70 -10.01
CA ALA A 198 -21.51 -6.65 -11.31
C ALA A 198 -20.50 -6.44 -12.47
N LEU A 199 -19.48 -5.62 -12.27
CA LEU A 199 -18.40 -5.42 -13.24
C LEU A 199 -17.55 -6.69 -13.41
N VAL A 200 -17.14 -7.33 -12.32
CA VAL A 200 -16.28 -8.52 -12.31
C VAL A 200 -16.99 -9.73 -12.92
N LEU A 201 -18.31 -9.79 -12.92
CA LEU A 201 -19.07 -10.81 -13.64
C LEU A 201 -18.78 -10.81 -15.16
N ASN A 202 -18.30 -9.71 -15.72
CA ASN A 202 -17.91 -9.58 -17.13
C ASN A 202 -16.42 -9.92 -17.39
N LEU A 203 -15.65 -10.27 -16.36
CA LEU A 203 -14.25 -10.65 -16.50
C LEU A 203 -14.14 -12.04 -17.16
N ASN A 204 -13.33 -12.13 -18.21
CA ASN A 204 -13.10 -13.39 -18.95
C ASN A 204 -11.60 -13.56 -19.23
N VAL A 205 -10.88 -14.22 -18.31
CA VAL A 205 -9.44 -14.46 -18.41
C VAL A 205 -9.19 -15.97 -18.44
N LYS A 206 -8.37 -16.42 -19.37
CA LYS A 206 -7.90 -17.82 -19.44
C LYS A 206 -6.99 -18.13 -18.26
N ILE A 207 -7.08 -19.32 -17.71
CA ILE A 207 -6.27 -19.78 -16.58
C ILE A 207 -4.90 -20.20 -17.13
N SER A 208 -3.81 -19.64 -16.55
CA SER A 208 -2.44 -20.13 -16.78
C SER A 208 -2.02 -20.99 -15.58
N PRO A 209 -1.44 -22.19 -15.78
CA PRO A 209 -1.05 -23.06 -14.68
C PRO A 209 0.09 -22.45 -13.86
N ALA A 210 -0.03 -22.52 -12.53
CA ALA A 210 0.98 -22.01 -11.57
C ALA A 210 2.12 -23.01 -11.40
N GLN A 211 3.37 -22.51 -11.25
CA GLN A 211 4.53 -23.33 -10.91
C GLN A 211 4.72 -23.42 -9.39
N VAL A 212 4.81 -24.63 -8.86
CA VAL A 212 5.12 -24.90 -7.44
C VAL A 212 6.60 -24.59 -7.16
N THR A 213 6.89 -23.96 -6.00
CA THR A 213 8.24 -23.46 -5.69
C THR A 213 8.70 -23.82 -4.28
N ASN A 214 9.99 -24.20 -4.15
CA ASN A 214 10.62 -24.46 -2.85
C ASN A 214 11.21 -23.16 -2.25
N VAL A 215 10.58 -22.65 -1.17
CA VAL A 215 10.92 -21.37 -0.51
C VAL A 215 12.33 -21.38 0.11
N LEU A 216 12.74 -22.49 0.76
CA LEU A 216 14.03 -22.56 1.44
C LEU A 216 15.24 -22.52 0.48
N GLY A 217 15.10 -23.11 -0.72
CA GLY A 217 16.12 -23.04 -1.76
C GLY A 217 16.35 -21.61 -2.25
N VAL A 218 15.27 -20.82 -2.33
CA VAL A 218 15.34 -19.41 -2.75
C VAL A 218 16.10 -18.56 -1.74
N TRP A 219 15.88 -18.73 -0.42
CA TRP A 219 16.60 -17.99 0.62
C TRP A 219 18.12 -18.19 0.54
N ARG A 220 18.55 -19.42 0.31
CA ARG A 220 19.98 -19.74 0.15
C ARG A 220 20.61 -19.10 -1.10
N SER A 221 19.81 -18.79 -2.12
CA SER A 221 20.25 -18.13 -3.34
C SER A 221 20.39 -16.60 -3.22
N PHE A 222 19.95 -15.99 -2.10
CA PHE A 222 20.05 -14.54 -1.90
C PHE A 222 21.51 -14.09 -1.91
N HIS A 223 21.82 -13.18 -2.83
CA HIS A 223 23.10 -12.48 -2.85
C HIS A 223 23.29 -11.64 -1.58
N SER A 224 24.53 -11.43 -1.14
CA SER A 224 24.82 -10.64 0.07
C SER A 224 24.27 -9.22 0.02
N ALA A 225 24.31 -8.56 -1.15
CA ALA A 225 23.73 -7.22 -1.34
C ALA A 225 22.20 -7.21 -1.12
N LEU A 226 21.47 -8.23 -1.58
CA LEU A 226 20.03 -8.35 -1.36
C LEU A 226 19.70 -8.54 0.12
N LYS A 227 20.51 -9.32 0.86
CA LYS A 227 20.34 -9.51 2.32
C LYS A 227 20.59 -8.21 3.09
N ARG A 228 21.64 -7.45 2.72
CA ARG A 228 21.96 -6.15 3.35
C ARG A 228 20.85 -5.12 3.08
N LEU A 229 20.34 -5.07 1.85
CA LEU A 229 19.18 -4.23 1.50
C LEU A 229 17.95 -4.63 2.30
N LEU A 230 17.67 -5.94 2.45
CA LEU A 230 16.54 -6.44 3.24
C LEU A 230 16.63 -6.02 4.71
N ILE A 231 17.81 -6.14 5.34
CA ILE A 231 18.02 -5.75 6.74
C ILE A 231 17.73 -4.25 6.91
N SER A 232 18.31 -3.42 6.04
CA SER A 232 18.09 -1.96 6.09
C SER A 232 16.61 -1.62 5.86
N ASP A 233 15.95 -2.28 4.92
CA ASP A 233 14.53 -2.07 4.60
C ASP A 233 13.62 -2.50 5.77
N ILE A 234 13.95 -3.59 6.48
CA ILE A 234 13.22 -4.00 7.70
C ILE A 234 13.34 -2.90 8.77
N ILE A 235 14.53 -2.38 9.04
CA ILE A 235 14.74 -1.35 10.06
C ILE A 235 13.93 -0.09 9.71
N ILE A 236 14.01 0.37 8.46
CA ILE A 236 13.26 1.55 7.99
C ILE A 236 11.75 1.32 8.05
N ARG A 237 11.26 0.18 7.61
CA ARG A 237 9.82 -0.12 7.64
C ARG A 237 9.29 -0.36 9.05
N THR A 238 10.13 -0.75 10.00
CA THR A 238 9.78 -0.78 11.42
C THR A 238 9.46 0.62 11.95
N CYS A 239 10.23 1.64 11.55
CA CYS A 239 9.93 3.05 11.83
C CYS A 239 8.52 3.43 11.34
N GLU A 240 8.17 3.13 10.09
CA GLU A 240 6.84 3.39 9.54
C GLU A 240 5.74 2.61 10.28
N GLY A 241 5.95 1.31 10.49
CA GLY A 241 4.98 0.41 11.16
C GLY A 241 4.66 0.86 12.58
N MET A 242 5.65 1.39 13.31
CA MET A 242 5.48 1.84 14.69
C MET A 242 4.54 3.04 14.82
N THR A 243 4.53 3.96 13.84
CA THR A 243 3.78 5.21 13.92
C THR A 243 2.56 5.26 13.02
N GLY A 244 2.44 4.34 12.05
CA GLY A 244 1.42 4.40 11.00
C GLY A 244 0.00 4.54 11.51
N VAL A 245 -0.44 3.66 12.42
CA VAL A 245 -1.79 3.70 13.01
C VAL A 245 -1.95 4.80 14.07
N LEU A 246 -0.84 5.28 14.65
CA LEU A 246 -0.84 6.28 15.72
C LEU A 246 -0.86 7.72 15.19
N THR A 247 -0.51 7.93 13.93
CA THR A 247 -0.39 9.28 13.34
C THR A 247 -1.70 10.06 13.43
N ILE A 248 -2.85 9.44 13.12
CA ILE A 248 -4.14 10.12 13.24
C ILE A 248 -4.45 10.48 14.70
N LEU A 249 -4.13 9.60 15.65
CA LEU A 249 -4.35 9.85 17.07
C LEU A 249 -3.50 11.02 17.55
N TYR A 250 -2.22 11.08 17.13
CA TYR A 250 -1.34 12.19 17.48
C TYR A 250 -1.86 13.52 16.92
N VAL A 251 -2.18 13.56 15.62
CA VAL A 251 -2.67 14.77 14.95
C VAL A 251 -3.98 15.27 15.55
N THR A 252 -4.88 14.37 15.96
CA THR A 252 -6.20 14.76 16.48
C THR A 252 -6.24 14.95 17.98
N ASN A 253 -5.60 14.08 18.78
CA ASN A 253 -5.71 14.09 20.23
C ASN A 253 -4.64 14.93 20.89
N VAL A 254 -3.40 14.96 20.32
CA VAL A 254 -2.26 15.67 20.89
C VAL A 254 -2.10 17.06 20.25
N ALA A 255 -2.02 17.11 18.90
CA ALA A 255 -1.88 18.37 18.18
C ALA A 255 -3.20 19.14 18.02
N GLY A 256 -4.36 18.55 18.36
CA GLY A 256 -5.65 19.23 18.44
C GLY A 256 -6.30 19.59 17.09
N PHE A 257 -5.83 19.00 15.99
CA PHE A 257 -6.40 19.27 14.66
C PHE A 257 -7.64 18.40 14.38
N SER A 258 -8.57 18.94 13.61
CA SER A 258 -9.80 18.23 13.24
C SER A 258 -9.52 17.04 12.31
N ILE A 259 -10.42 16.04 12.35
CA ILE A 259 -10.37 14.87 11.47
C ILE A 259 -10.45 15.27 9.99
N ALA A 260 -11.21 16.33 9.65
CA ALA A 260 -11.26 16.86 8.29
C ALA A 260 -9.88 17.37 7.82
N ARG A 261 -9.15 18.10 8.70
CA ARG A 261 -7.77 18.52 8.42
C ARG A 261 -6.84 17.33 8.24
N TYR A 262 -7.02 16.24 9.01
CA TYR A 262 -6.25 15.02 8.80
C TYR A 262 -6.48 14.41 7.41
N GLY A 263 -7.72 14.36 6.93
CA GLY A 263 -8.03 13.92 5.56
C GLY A 263 -7.29 14.75 4.49
N THR A 264 -7.23 16.08 4.68
CA THR A 264 -6.46 16.99 3.81
C THR A 264 -4.96 16.71 3.88
N LEU A 265 -4.42 16.43 5.06
CA LEU A 265 -3.00 16.08 5.24
C LEU A 265 -2.62 14.79 4.48
N ILE A 266 -3.49 13.78 4.51
CA ILE A 266 -3.31 12.54 3.71
C ILE A 266 -3.27 12.87 2.21
N ALA A 267 -4.15 13.77 1.74
CA ALA A 267 -4.15 14.19 0.35
C ALA A 267 -2.85 14.92 -0.03
N VAL A 268 -2.36 15.84 0.81
CA VAL A 268 -1.06 16.53 0.63
C VAL A 268 0.06 15.52 0.52
N GLN A 269 0.13 14.54 1.43
CA GLN A 269 1.13 13.48 1.39
C GLN A 269 1.10 12.70 0.09
N MET A 270 -0.10 12.31 -0.36
CA MET A 270 -0.26 11.50 -1.58
C MET A 270 0.04 12.28 -2.85
N VAL A 271 -0.39 13.54 -2.93
CA VAL A 271 -0.07 14.44 -4.06
C VAL A 271 1.44 14.63 -4.16
N THR A 272 2.13 14.92 -3.04
CA THR A 272 3.59 15.02 -3.00
C THR A 272 4.25 13.73 -3.49
N SER A 273 3.78 12.58 -3.02
CA SER A 273 4.25 11.26 -3.45
C SER A 273 4.14 11.06 -4.97
N ILE A 274 2.98 11.39 -5.56
CA ILE A 274 2.76 11.26 -7.01
C ILE A 274 3.69 12.19 -7.80
N LEU A 275 3.82 13.43 -7.35
CA LEU A 275 4.64 14.44 -8.05
C LEU A 275 6.13 14.05 -8.08
N VAL A 276 6.65 13.45 -7.02
CA VAL A 276 8.08 13.09 -6.94
C VAL A 276 8.40 11.73 -7.54
N TYR A 277 7.44 10.79 -7.59
CA TYR A 277 7.67 9.39 -7.97
C TYR A 277 8.22 9.23 -9.40
N ILE A 278 7.60 9.90 -10.38
CA ILE A 278 7.99 9.75 -11.79
C ILE A 278 9.30 10.49 -12.10
N PRO A 279 9.50 11.77 -11.72
CA PRO A 279 10.76 12.47 -11.97
C PRO A 279 11.95 11.78 -11.30
N ALA A 280 11.77 11.37 -10.04
CA ALA A 280 12.83 10.75 -9.28
C ALA A 280 13.28 9.40 -9.87
N GLY A 281 12.36 8.58 -10.36
CA GLY A 281 12.71 7.33 -11.04
C GLY A 281 13.59 7.56 -12.28
N LYS A 282 13.22 8.54 -13.12
CA LYS A 282 14.00 8.89 -14.33
C LYS A 282 15.39 9.43 -14.01
N ILE A 283 15.51 10.25 -12.96
CA ILE A 283 16.78 10.83 -12.55
C ILE A 283 17.66 9.76 -11.89
N ALA A 284 17.08 8.87 -11.05
CA ALA A 284 17.81 7.79 -10.41
C ALA A 284 18.46 6.82 -11.41
N ASP A 285 17.81 6.55 -12.53
CA ASP A 285 18.38 5.70 -13.59
C ASP A 285 19.58 6.35 -14.31
N ARG A 286 19.74 7.70 -14.23
CA ARG A 286 20.86 8.43 -14.87
C ARG A 286 22.05 8.67 -13.95
N ILE A 287 21.80 9.00 -12.69
CA ILE A 287 22.86 9.43 -11.75
C ILE A 287 23.16 8.43 -10.65
N GLY A 288 22.46 7.26 -10.68
CA GLY A 288 22.59 6.20 -9.65
C GLY A 288 21.38 6.15 -8.70
N ARG A 289 21.10 4.97 -8.22
CA ARG A 289 19.89 4.66 -7.41
C ARG A 289 20.10 4.86 -5.92
N LYS A 290 21.32 4.60 -5.42
CA LYS A 290 21.65 4.64 -3.99
C LYS A 290 21.32 5.99 -3.33
N PRO A 291 21.63 7.18 -3.91
CA PRO A 291 21.29 8.47 -3.30
C PRO A 291 19.78 8.66 -3.11
N PHE A 292 18.95 8.19 -4.06
CA PHE A 292 17.49 8.30 -3.97
C PHE A 292 16.92 7.38 -2.89
N VAL A 293 17.47 6.18 -2.71
CA VAL A 293 17.08 5.29 -1.62
C VAL A 293 17.47 5.88 -0.28
N ILE A 294 18.65 6.48 -0.15
CA ILE A 294 19.07 7.21 1.06
C ILE A 294 18.09 8.35 1.35
N ALA A 295 17.76 9.18 0.35
CA ALA A 295 16.79 10.27 0.52
C ALA A 295 15.43 9.75 0.98
N THR A 296 14.92 8.65 0.45
CA THR A 296 13.72 7.97 0.92
C THR A 296 13.84 7.58 2.39
N PHE A 297 14.93 6.94 2.77
CA PHE A 297 15.15 6.45 4.14
C PHE A 297 15.29 7.60 5.16
N VAL A 298 15.97 8.68 4.79
CA VAL A 298 16.01 9.92 5.57
C VAL A 298 14.60 10.48 5.80
N ASN A 299 13.78 10.56 4.75
CA ASN A 299 12.41 11.06 4.89
C ASN A 299 11.51 10.12 5.73
N PHE A 300 11.75 8.80 5.74
CA PHE A 300 11.08 7.89 6.68
C PHE A 300 11.42 8.20 8.14
N ALA A 301 12.68 8.54 8.42
CA ALA A 301 13.13 8.91 9.77
C ALA A 301 12.64 10.31 10.18
N LEU A 302 12.67 11.27 9.25
CA LEU A 302 12.28 12.66 9.51
C LEU A 302 10.76 12.82 9.69
N PHE A 303 9.92 12.06 9.01
CA PHE A 303 8.47 12.22 9.05
C PHE A 303 7.89 12.14 10.48
N PRO A 304 8.15 11.06 11.27
CA PRO A 304 7.64 11.00 12.64
C PRO A 304 8.20 12.11 13.53
N LEU A 305 9.47 12.48 13.37
CA LEU A 305 10.06 13.61 14.12
C LEU A 305 9.40 14.94 13.76
N ALA A 306 9.19 15.19 12.46
CA ALA A 306 8.53 16.40 11.99
C ALA A 306 7.10 16.55 12.54
N ILE A 307 6.37 15.45 12.74
CA ILE A 307 5.04 15.48 13.38
C ILE A 307 5.14 15.94 14.83
N VAL A 308 6.08 15.40 15.61
CA VAL A 308 6.24 15.72 17.03
C VAL A 308 6.66 17.18 17.25
N PHE A 309 7.57 17.69 16.41
CA PHE A 309 8.07 19.06 16.54
C PHE A 309 7.22 20.12 15.86
N ALA A 310 6.10 19.73 15.24
CA ALA A 310 5.21 20.67 14.57
C ALA A 310 4.31 21.41 15.59
N SER A 311 4.56 22.70 15.78
CA SER A 311 3.81 23.56 16.71
C SER A 311 2.55 24.19 16.13
N ASN A 312 2.34 24.11 14.80
CA ASN A 312 1.19 24.70 14.11
C ASN A 312 0.81 23.92 12.86
N PHE A 313 -0.33 24.27 12.26
CA PHE A 313 -0.87 23.54 11.11
C PHE A 313 0.06 23.57 9.89
N ALA A 314 0.74 24.68 9.63
CA ALA A 314 1.67 24.78 8.49
C ALA A 314 2.84 23.81 8.63
N LEU A 315 3.39 23.64 9.84
CA LEU A 315 4.46 22.69 10.13
C LEU A 315 3.95 21.24 10.04
N ILE A 316 2.72 20.95 10.43
CA ILE A 316 2.10 19.62 10.20
C ILE A 316 1.96 19.36 8.70
N VAL A 317 1.51 20.34 7.91
CA VAL A 317 1.47 20.21 6.44
C VAL A 317 2.86 19.91 5.90
N LEU A 318 3.90 20.61 6.34
CA LEU A 318 5.29 20.35 5.95
C LEU A 318 5.72 18.92 6.35
N ALA A 319 5.36 18.45 7.54
CA ALA A 319 5.62 17.06 7.95
C ALA A 319 4.98 16.06 6.98
N PHE A 320 3.74 16.28 6.54
CA PHE A 320 3.08 15.41 5.56
C PHE A 320 3.66 15.54 4.14
N VAL A 321 4.23 16.68 3.76
CA VAL A 321 5.06 16.79 2.56
C VAL A 321 6.31 15.90 2.68
N ILE A 322 7.04 15.96 3.81
CA ILE A 322 8.16 15.04 4.09
C ILE A 322 7.67 13.58 4.02
N GLY A 323 6.48 13.30 4.57
CA GLY A 323 5.83 12.00 4.44
C GLY A 323 5.59 11.56 3.00
N GLY A 324 5.27 12.47 2.09
CA GLY A 324 5.13 12.20 0.65
C GLY A 324 6.47 11.99 -0.05
N LEU A 325 7.52 12.70 0.37
CA LEU A 325 8.88 12.58 -0.16
C LEU A 325 9.51 11.20 0.14
N ARG A 326 8.95 10.39 1.04
CA ARG A 326 9.37 9.00 1.26
C ARG A 326 9.29 8.13 0.00
N GLU A 327 8.51 8.51 -0.98
CA GLU A 327 8.35 7.79 -2.25
C GLU A 327 9.42 8.12 -3.29
N ILE A 328 10.31 9.07 -3.03
CA ILE A 328 11.29 9.57 -4.02
C ILE A 328 12.25 8.47 -4.54
N GLY A 329 12.69 7.57 -3.70
CA GLY A 329 13.58 6.46 -4.08
C GLY A 329 12.88 5.10 -4.16
N GLU A 330 11.55 5.02 -4.03
CA GLU A 330 10.83 3.75 -4.15
C GLU A 330 11.01 3.03 -5.49
N PRO A 331 10.98 3.72 -6.66
CA PRO A 331 11.30 3.07 -7.93
C PRO A 331 12.72 2.52 -7.96
N ALA A 332 13.68 3.31 -7.48
CA ALA A 332 15.10 2.92 -7.41
C ALA A 332 15.30 1.71 -6.48
N ARG A 333 14.68 1.70 -5.30
CA ARG A 333 14.74 0.58 -4.35
C ARG A 333 14.16 -0.71 -4.94
N LYS A 334 13.00 -0.62 -5.61
CA LYS A 334 12.39 -1.78 -6.28
C LYS A 334 13.27 -2.32 -7.39
N ALA A 335 13.91 -1.44 -8.17
CA ALA A 335 14.87 -1.85 -9.19
C ALA A 335 16.08 -2.55 -8.57
N MET A 336 16.67 -2.01 -7.48
CA MET A 336 17.76 -2.67 -6.76
C MET A 336 17.39 -4.07 -6.24
N ILE A 337 16.16 -4.26 -5.70
CA ILE A 337 15.69 -5.58 -5.26
C ILE A 337 15.68 -6.58 -6.42
N VAL A 338 15.21 -6.14 -7.59
CA VAL A 338 15.13 -6.97 -8.81
C VAL A 338 16.52 -7.30 -9.34
N ASP A 339 17.44 -6.33 -9.38
CA ASP A 339 18.78 -6.46 -9.93
C ASP A 339 19.73 -7.27 -9.03
N PHE A 340 19.53 -7.23 -7.71
CA PHE A 340 20.28 -8.07 -6.76
C PHE A 340 19.77 -9.51 -6.70
N ALA A 341 18.66 -9.83 -7.34
CA ALA A 341 18.10 -11.16 -7.41
C ALA A 341 18.65 -11.91 -8.63
N LYS A 342 19.09 -13.18 -8.44
CA LYS A 342 19.56 -14.03 -9.54
C LYS A 342 18.47 -14.26 -10.58
N ASP A 343 18.82 -14.23 -11.86
CA ASP A 343 17.90 -14.30 -13.00
C ASP A 343 16.97 -15.51 -12.98
N ASN A 344 17.51 -16.69 -12.67
CA ASN A 344 16.76 -17.95 -12.67
C ASN A 344 15.72 -18.07 -11.54
N VAL A 345 15.80 -17.24 -10.50
CA VAL A 345 14.91 -17.25 -9.32
C VAL A 345 14.41 -15.85 -8.95
N ARG A 346 14.54 -14.86 -9.86
CA ARG A 346 14.27 -13.44 -9.60
C ARG A 346 12.90 -13.20 -8.99
N ALA A 347 11.81 -13.65 -9.62
CA ALA A 347 10.45 -13.44 -9.14
C ALA A 347 10.23 -14.04 -7.73
N ARG A 348 10.80 -15.23 -7.49
CA ARG A 348 10.75 -15.91 -6.18
C ARG A 348 11.52 -15.16 -5.11
N SER A 349 12.72 -14.65 -5.47
CA SER A 349 13.54 -13.85 -4.56
C SER A 349 12.84 -12.56 -4.15
N VAL A 350 12.20 -11.87 -5.09
CA VAL A 350 11.41 -10.66 -4.81
C VAL A 350 10.23 -10.99 -3.89
N GLY A 351 9.48 -12.07 -4.17
CA GLY A 351 8.37 -12.50 -3.32
C GLY A 351 8.82 -12.86 -1.90
N LEU A 352 9.91 -13.62 -1.76
CA LEU A 352 10.46 -13.99 -0.45
C LEU A 352 11.00 -12.77 0.31
N TYR A 353 11.64 -11.82 -0.39
CA TYR A 353 12.09 -10.56 0.18
C TYR A 353 10.94 -9.81 0.87
N TYR A 354 9.83 -9.61 0.14
CA TYR A 354 8.67 -8.91 0.69
C TYR A 354 7.99 -9.69 1.83
N LEU A 355 7.90 -11.02 1.73
CA LEU A 355 7.36 -11.87 2.80
C LEU A 355 8.17 -11.74 4.09
N VAL A 356 9.49 -11.92 4.02
CA VAL A 356 10.38 -11.82 5.20
C VAL A 356 10.32 -10.41 5.78
N ARG A 357 10.37 -9.38 4.94
CA ARG A 357 10.23 -8.00 5.38
C ARG A 357 8.91 -7.76 6.13
N SER A 358 7.79 -8.12 5.52
CA SER A 358 6.45 -7.88 6.10
C SER A 358 6.27 -8.62 7.43
N LEU A 359 6.71 -9.88 7.54
CA LEU A 359 6.67 -10.61 8.79
C LEU A 359 7.54 -9.98 9.87
N SER A 360 8.73 -9.49 9.49
CA SER A 360 9.67 -8.88 10.46
C SER A 360 9.16 -7.55 11.01
N ILE A 361 8.45 -6.75 10.22
CA ILE A 361 7.89 -5.46 10.67
C ILE A 361 6.54 -5.59 11.38
N THR A 362 5.90 -6.76 11.31
CA THR A 362 4.57 -6.99 11.89
C THR A 362 4.44 -6.52 13.35
N PRO A 363 5.38 -6.78 14.29
CA PRO A 363 5.21 -6.34 15.68
C PRO A 363 5.41 -4.84 15.92
N ALA A 364 5.86 -4.08 14.92
CA ALA A 364 6.20 -2.66 15.11
C ALA A 364 5.01 -1.81 15.59
N ALA A 365 3.80 -2.06 15.08
CA ALA A 365 2.61 -1.28 15.44
C ALA A 365 2.21 -1.48 16.91
N VAL A 366 2.26 -2.73 17.43
CA VAL A 366 1.96 -2.98 18.84
C VAL A 366 3.03 -2.38 19.74
N VAL A 367 4.31 -2.43 19.35
CA VAL A 367 5.39 -1.76 20.08
C VAL A 367 5.14 -0.26 20.15
N GLY A 368 4.76 0.39 19.04
CA GLY A 368 4.34 1.79 19.02
C GLY A 368 3.19 2.08 19.99
N GLY A 369 2.14 1.24 19.98
CA GLY A 369 1.01 1.37 20.90
C GLY A 369 1.37 1.20 22.39
N LEU A 370 2.36 0.37 22.71
CA LEU A 370 2.89 0.22 24.07
C LEU A 370 3.73 1.43 24.50
N LEU A 371 4.59 1.94 23.62
CA LEU A 371 5.40 3.12 23.85
C LEU A 371 4.56 4.38 24.05
N TRP A 372 3.40 4.47 23.40
CA TRP A 372 2.44 5.55 23.57
C TRP A 372 1.96 5.71 25.03
N LYS A 373 1.96 4.62 25.83
CA LYS A 373 1.61 4.70 27.26
C LYS A 373 2.60 5.49 28.10
N ILE A 374 3.84 5.65 27.65
CA ILE A 374 4.86 6.46 28.33
C ILE A 374 4.54 7.93 28.10
N THR A 375 4.62 8.38 26.85
CA THR A 375 4.04 9.62 26.34
C THR A 375 3.73 9.46 24.84
N PRO A 376 2.79 10.23 24.27
CA PRO A 376 2.43 10.14 22.85
C PRO A 376 3.59 10.38 21.88
N GLU A 377 4.63 11.13 22.30
CA GLU A 377 5.80 11.48 21.48
C GLU A 377 6.80 10.33 21.37
N VAL A 378 6.89 9.47 22.38
CA VAL A 378 7.91 8.41 22.48
C VAL A 378 7.92 7.48 21.27
N PRO A 379 6.80 6.94 20.76
CA PRO A 379 6.82 6.07 19.58
C PRO A 379 7.32 6.78 18.32
N PHE A 380 7.07 8.09 18.17
CA PHE A 380 7.53 8.88 17.03
C PHE A 380 9.03 9.18 17.09
N ILE A 381 9.54 9.54 18.29
CA ILE A 381 10.97 9.77 18.51
C ILE A 381 11.74 8.47 18.32
N ALA A 382 11.27 7.36 18.91
CA ALA A 382 11.87 6.04 18.74
C ALA A 382 11.89 5.63 17.27
N ALA A 383 10.79 5.84 16.54
CA ALA A 383 10.70 5.59 15.11
C ALA A 383 11.73 6.42 14.32
N GLY A 384 11.89 7.71 14.63
CA GLY A 384 12.87 8.56 13.99
C GLY A 384 14.31 8.08 14.20
N ILE A 385 14.65 7.67 15.43
CA ILE A 385 15.97 7.11 15.77
C ILE A 385 16.22 5.80 15.01
N ILE A 386 15.26 4.87 15.04
CA ILE A 386 15.34 3.58 14.32
C ILE A 386 15.46 3.83 12.81
N GLY A 387 14.70 4.78 12.28
CA GLY A 387 14.77 5.17 10.87
C GLY A 387 16.15 5.71 10.48
N MET A 388 16.76 6.56 11.33
CA MET A 388 18.10 7.08 11.08
C MET A 388 19.16 5.97 11.13
N LEU A 389 19.06 5.05 12.09
CA LEU A 389 19.93 3.86 12.16
C LEU A 389 19.81 3.01 10.88
N GLY A 390 18.60 2.74 10.41
CA GLY A 390 18.37 2.01 9.15
C GLY A 390 18.97 2.72 7.93
N THR A 391 18.91 4.04 7.90
CA THR A 391 19.52 4.88 6.85
C THR A 391 21.06 4.73 6.87
N ILE A 392 21.68 4.82 8.04
CA ILE A 392 23.12 4.67 8.22
C ILE A 392 23.55 3.26 7.81
N VAL A 393 22.84 2.22 8.28
CA VAL A 393 23.12 0.83 7.89
C VAL A 393 23.08 0.67 6.39
N PHE A 394 22.06 1.19 5.70
CA PHE A 394 21.97 1.15 4.24
C PHE A 394 23.15 1.89 3.59
N ALA A 395 23.41 3.11 4.01
CA ALA A 395 24.46 3.95 3.41
C ALA A 395 25.85 3.29 3.44
N ILE A 396 26.15 2.60 4.56
CA ILE A 396 27.46 1.97 4.77
C ILE A 396 27.54 0.58 4.13
N THR A 397 26.47 -0.22 4.21
CA THR A 397 26.54 -1.66 3.88
C THR A 397 26.12 -2.01 2.47
N VAL A 398 25.25 -1.20 1.84
CA VAL A 398 24.74 -1.50 0.49
C VAL A 398 25.53 -0.72 -0.55
N GLU A 399 26.26 -1.45 -1.37
CA GLU A 399 26.96 -0.91 -2.55
C GLU A 399 26.11 -1.09 -3.80
N GLU A 400 26.10 -0.07 -4.67
CA GLU A 400 25.41 -0.10 -5.97
C GLU A 400 26.26 -0.83 -7.02
N ARG A 401 26.85 -1.97 -6.66
CA ARG A 401 27.54 -2.82 -7.63
C ARG A 401 26.55 -3.86 -8.15
N TYR A 402 26.20 -3.73 -9.42
CA TYR A 402 25.41 -4.74 -10.12
C TYR A 402 26.16 -6.05 -10.12
N ALA A 403 25.51 -7.17 -9.80
CA ALA A 403 26.08 -8.49 -9.98
C ALA A 403 26.21 -8.71 -11.49
N SER A 404 27.43 -8.60 -12.00
CA SER A 404 27.83 -9.03 -13.35
C SER A 404 27.67 -10.54 -13.51
#